data_4507054a82adab9cb5c9e22b417ecf2a
#
_entry.id   4507054a82adab9cb5c9e22b417ecf2a
#
_cell.length_a   1.000
_cell.length_b   1.000
_cell.length_c   1.000
_cell.angle_alpha   90.00
_cell.angle_beta   90.00
_cell.angle_gamma   90.00
#
_symmetry.space_group_name_H-M   'P 1'
#
loop_
_entity.id
_entity.type
_entity.pdbx_description
1 polymer ?
#
loop_
_entity_poly.entity_id
_entity_poly.type
_entity_poly.pdbx_seq_one_letter_code
_entity_poly.pdbx_strand_id
1 'polypeptide(L)'
;KTATFWSAIWNTITIVLVSDVLKLVIGLGLALLVHQNLPGRGIFRSFLMLPWAMPAFVAFLTWRVLYQPIGGGINLILTQLGITDQIIDFLGQRSTAMGSVIVASVWRGFPFWFVSILAALQSVPKELYEAAIVDGANAWQRFWNVTIPSLMPVIIVTTLLSSIWT
;
A
#
# COMPACT_ATOMS: atom_id res chain seq x y z
N LYS A 1 30.54 11.78 10.71
CA LYS A 1 30.04 11.87 9.32
C LYS A 1 29.66 10.49 8.72
N THR A 2 30.47 9.44 8.98
CA THR A 2 30.18 8.07 8.47
C THR A 2 28.96 7.44 9.11
N ALA A 3 28.75 7.60 10.42
CA ALA A 3 27.62 7.05 11.13
C ALA A 3 26.27 7.61 10.64
N THR A 4 26.23 8.91 10.34
CA THR A 4 25.03 9.57 9.79
C THR A 4 24.69 9.06 8.39
N PHE A 5 25.71 8.82 7.56
CA PHE A 5 25.54 8.26 6.22
C PHE A 5 24.94 6.84 6.26
N TRP A 6 25.50 5.97 7.07
CA TRP A 6 24.97 4.61 7.21
C TRP A 6 23.57 4.56 7.80
N SER A 7 23.27 5.44 8.76
CA SER A 7 21.91 5.58 9.30
C SER A 7 20.92 6.05 8.24
N ALA A 8 21.30 6.96 7.36
CA ALA A 8 20.45 7.43 6.27
C ALA A 8 20.15 6.30 5.27
N ILE A 9 21.17 5.55 4.85
CA ILE A 9 20.99 4.38 3.96
C ILE A 9 20.04 3.37 4.59
N TRP A 10 20.27 3.01 5.87
CA TRP A 10 19.43 2.04 6.58
C TRP A 10 17.99 2.48 6.69
N ASN A 11 17.76 3.76 7.01
CA ASN A 11 16.41 4.33 7.08
C ASN A 11 15.72 4.28 5.71
N THR A 12 16.44 4.65 4.63
CA THR A 12 15.89 4.59 3.27
C THR A 12 15.50 3.17 2.89
N ILE A 13 16.39 2.19 3.08
CA ILE A 13 16.10 0.79 2.81
C ILE A 13 14.89 0.30 3.61
N THR A 14 14.83 0.65 4.89
CA THR A 14 13.71 0.24 5.75
C THR A 14 12.39 0.84 5.28
N ILE A 15 12.36 2.15 4.97
CA ILE A 15 11.16 2.82 4.48
C ILE A 15 10.69 2.18 3.17
N VAL A 16 11.60 1.98 2.22
CA VAL A 16 11.26 1.39 0.91
C VAL A 16 10.71 -0.02 1.07
N LEU A 17 11.45 -0.91 1.73
CA LEU A 17 11.05 -2.31 1.87
C LEU A 17 9.73 -2.46 2.63
N VAL A 18 9.59 -1.79 3.77
CA VAL A 18 8.36 -1.91 4.58
C VAL A 18 7.18 -1.29 3.84
N SER A 19 7.36 -0.13 3.21
CA SER A 19 6.29 0.50 2.44
C SER A 19 5.86 -0.37 1.26
N ASP A 20 6.78 -0.95 0.51
CA ASP A 20 6.46 -1.77 -0.67
C ASP A 20 5.77 -3.08 -0.29
N VAL A 21 6.18 -3.73 0.80
CA VAL A 21 5.47 -4.90 1.33
C VAL A 21 4.04 -4.55 1.73
N LEU A 22 3.84 -3.44 2.44
CA LEU A 22 2.51 -3.00 2.85
C LEU A 22 1.64 -2.60 1.64
N LYS A 23 2.20 -1.89 0.67
CA LYS A 23 1.50 -1.54 -0.58
C LYS A 23 1.11 -2.78 -1.38
N LEU A 24 2.00 -3.78 -1.47
CA LEU A 24 1.71 -5.06 -2.12
C LEU A 24 0.55 -5.77 -1.42
N VAL A 25 0.60 -5.92 -0.11
CA VAL A 25 -0.44 -6.62 0.66
C VAL A 25 -1.80 -5.93 0.51
N ILE A 26 -1.84 -4.61 0.68
CA ILE A 26 -3.06 -3.82 0.55
C ILE A 26 -3.55 -3.84 -0.90
N GLY A 27 -2.67 -3.59 -1.87
CA GLY A 27 -2.99 -3.56 -3.29
C GLY A 27 -3.50 -4.90 -3.81
N LEU A 28 -2.84 -6.01 -3.44
CA LEU A 28 -3.27 -7.37 -3.79
C LEU A 28 -4.62 -7.70 -3.14
N GLY A 29 -4.78 -7.43 -1.85
CA GLY A 29 -6.04 -7.70 -1.14
C GLY A 29 -7.22 -6.95 -1.78
N LEU A 30 -7.06 -5.66 -2.04
CA LEU A 30 -8.07 -4.83 -2.70
C LEU A 30 -8.33 -5.27 -4.14
N ALA A 31 -7.30 -5.64 -4.90
CA ALA A 31 -7.44 -6.12 -6.27
C ALA A 31 -8.24 -7.44 -6.32
N LEU A 32 -7.96 -8.38 -5.42
CA LEU A 32 -8.71 -9.63 -5.31
C LEU A 32 -10.17 -9.40 -4.94
N LEU A 33 -10.45 -8.47 -4.02
CA LEU A 33 -11.81 -8.10 -3.64
C LEU A 33 -12.58 -7.49 -4.81
N VAL A 34 -12.00 -6.50 -5.50
CA VAL A 34 -12.64 -5.76 -6.59
C VAL A 34 -12.66 -6.56 -7.90
N HIS A 35 -11.83 -7.59 -8.03
CA HIS A 35 -11.87 -8.53 -9.17
C HIS A 35 -13.16 -9.37 -9.17
N GLN A 36 -13.74 -9.60 -8.01
CA GLN A 36 -15.03 -10.26 -7.89
C GLN A 36 -16.15 -9.39 -8.49
N ASN A 37 -17.28 -10.03 -8.87
CA ASN A 37 -18.43 -9.34 -9.46
C ASN A 37 -19.24 -8.61 -8.36
N LEU A 38 -18.64 -7.58 -7.76
CA LEU A 38 -19.28 -6.75 -6.74
C LEU A 38 -20.14 -5.65 -7.39
N PRO A 39 -21.38 -5.41 -6.90
CA PRO A 39 -22.15 -4.25 -7.32
C PRO A 39 -21.41 -2.96 -6.95
N GLY A 40 -21.39 -1.97 -7.86
CA GLY A 40 -20.73 -0.70 -7.58
C GLY A 40 -19.19 -0.70 -7.69
N ARG A 41 -18.57 -1.76 -8.18
CA ARG A 41 -17.10 -1.87 -8.30
C ARG A 41 -16.42 -0.68 -8.97
N GLY A 42 -17.11 0.01 -9.90
CA GLY A 42 -16.58 1.21 -10.55
C GLY A 42 -16.37 2.36 -9.58
N ILE A 43 -17.33 2.58 -8.68
CA ILE A 43 -17.26 3.61 -7.64
C ILE A 43 -16.10 3.30 -6.66
N PHE A 44 -16.00 2.05 -6.21
CA PHE A 44 -14.89 1.62 -5.36
C PHE A 44 -13.52 1.85 -6.01
N ARG A 45 -13.36 1.52 -7.29
CA ARG A 45 -12.12 1.79 -8.03
C ARG A 45 -11.77 3.27 -8.05
N SER A 46 -12.75 4.13 -8.32
CA SER A 46 -12.53 5.58 -8.32
C SER A 46 -12.08 6.11 -6.96
N PHE A 47 -12.73 5.68 -5.88
CA PHE A 47 -12.34 6.08 -4.53
C PHE A 47 -10.94 5.58 -4.16
N LEU A 48 -10.61 4.34 -4.49
CA LEU A 48 -9.29 3.79 -4.20
C LEU A 48 -8.16 4.49 -4.96
N MET A 49 -8.45 5.13 -6.09
CA MET A 49 -7.45 5.86 -6.88
C MET A 49 -7.22 7.30 -6.41
N LEU A 50 -8.07 7.86 -5.54
CA LEU A 50 -7.97 9.25 -5.09
C LEU A 50 -6.60 9.63 -4.49
N PRO A 51 -5.98 8.80 -3.63
CA PRO A 51 -4.68 9.15 -3.06
C PRO A 51 -3.58 9.31 -4.12
N TRP A 52 -3.64 8.52 -5.18
CA TRP A 52 -2.65 8.54 -6.26
C TRP A 52 -2.88 9.68 -7.26
N ALA A 53 -4.13 10.12 -7.41
CA ALA A 53 -4.47 11.26 -8.26
C ALA A 53 -3.93 12.60 -7.73
N MET A 54 -3.62 12.68 -6.43
CA MET A 54 -3.04 13.87 -5.83
C MET A 54 -1.56 14.01 -6.22
N PRO A 55 -1.10 15.23 -6.59
CA PRO A 55 0.33 15.49 -6.75
C PRO A 55 1.11 15.12 -5.47
N ALA A 56 2.28 14.48 -5.63
CA ALA A 56 3.05 13.97 -4.49
C ALA A 56 3.33 15.04 -3.44
N PHE A 57 3.76 16.22 -3.88
CA PHE A 57 4.04 17.35 -3.00
C PHE A 57 2.82 17.74 -2.14
N VAL A 58 1.64 17.83 -2.76
CA VAL A 58 0.40 18.18 -2.06
C VAL A 58 0.02 17.10 -1.05
N ALA A 59 0.10 15.84 -1.45
CA ALA A 59 -0.20 14.71 -0.58
C ALA A 59 0.68 14.72 0.68
N PHE A 60 2.00 14.82 0.52
CA PHE A 60 2.92 14.81 1.67
C PHE A 60 2.84 16.09 2.52
N LEU A 61 2.53 17.24 1.90
CA LEU A 61 2.27 18.46 2.65
C LEU A 61 1.00 18.32 3.52
N THR A 62 -0.05 17.73 2.98
CA THR A 62 -1.28 17.44 3.73
C THR A 62 -0.99 16.51 4.91
N TRP A 63 -0.24 15.43 4.71
CA TRP A 63 0.16 14.54 5.80
C TRP A 63 0.99 15.26 6.85
N ARG A 64 1.91 16.15 6.45
CA ARG A 64 2.68 16.97 7.39
C ARG A 64 1.78 17.84 8.28
N VAL A 65 0.73 18.43 7.72
CA VAL A 65 -0.25 19.22 8.49
C VAL A 65 -1.07 18.32 9.42
N LEU A 66 -1.52 17.16 8.94
CA LEU A 66 -2.27 16.19 9.76
C LEU A 66 -1.46 15.67 10.95
N TYR A 67 -0.14 15.53 10.80
CA TYR A 67 0.78 15.07 11.85
C TYR A 67 1.25 16.16 12.82
N GLN A 68 0.81 17.42 12.66
CA GLN A 68 1.21 18.46 13.60
C GLN A 68 0.77 18.13 15.04
N PRO A 69 1.64 18.36 16.05
CA PRO A 69 1.28 18.11 17.44
C PRO A 69 0.08 18.92 17.88
N ILE A 70 0.06 20.22 17.56
CA ILE A 70 -1.02 21.15 17.91
C ILE A 70 -1.86 21.46 16.69
N GLY A 71 -3.14 21.17 16.76
CA GLY A 71 -4.09 21.41 15.64
C GLY A 71 -4.03 20.36 14.53
N GLY A 72 -3.17 19.35 14.63
CA GLY A 72 -3.11 18.25 13.67
C GLY A 72 -4.33 17.32 13.76
N GLY A 73 -4.91 16.98 12.61
CA GLY A 73 -6.14 16.19 12.56
C GLY A 73 -6.01 14.81 13.17
N ILE A 74 -4.83 14.19 13.10
CA ILE A 74 -4.62 12.82 13.64
C ILE A 74 -4.67 12.83 15.17
N ASN A 75 -3.96 13.76 15.84
CA ASN A 75 -4.05 13.89 17.30
C ASN A 75 -5.48 14.16 17.75
N LEU A 76 -6.20 15.03 17.03
CA LEU A 76 -7.59 15.34 17.34
C LEU A 76 -8.48 14.08 17.27
N ILE A 77 -8.36 13.30 16.21
CA ILE A 77 -9.12 12.04 16.04
C ILE A 77 -8.76 11.03 17.13
N LEU A 78 -7.47 10.84 17.44
CA LEU A 78 -7.03 9.89 18.47
C LEU A 78 -7.56 10.26 19.85
N THR A 79 -7.56 11.56 20.20
CA THR A 79 -8.11 12.04 21.47
C THR A 79 -9.62 11.90 21.52
N GLN A 80 -10.34 12.24 20.43
CA GLN A 80 -11.81 12.10 20.39
C GLN A 80 -12.27 10.64 20.46
N LEU A 81 -11.49 9.70 19.93
CA LEU A 81 -11.75 8.27 20.02
C LEU A 81 -11.33 7.66 21.38
N GLY A 82 -10.74 8.44 22.27
CA GLY A 82 -10.25 7.96 23.57
C GLY A 82 -9.07 6.99 23.48
N ILE A 83 -8.32 7.00 22.35
CA ILE A 83 -7.16 6.12 22.14
C ILE A 83 -5.96 6.64 22.93
N THR A 84 -5.82 7.96 23.03
CA THR A 84 -4.76 8.61 23.82
C THR A 84 -5.19 9.99 24.25
N ASP A 85 -4.79 10.37 25.47
CA ASP A 85 -4.95 11.73 25.99
C ASP A 85 -3.68 12.57 25.80
N GLN A 86 -2.61 11.97 25.29
CA GLN A 86 -1.33 12.63 25.08
C GLN A 86 -1.19 13.11 23.64
N ILE A 87 -0.66 14.32 23.49
CA ILE A 87 -0.30 14.87 22.19
C ILE A 87 0.96 14.16 21.70
N ILE A 88 0.85 13.51 20.54
CA ILE A 88 1.95 12.79 19.91
C ILE A 88 2.62 13.70 18.87
N ASP A 89 3.93 13.90 19.01
CA ASP A 89 4.73 14.52 17.95
C ASP A 89 5.19 13.44 16.96
N PHE A 90 4.39 13.21 15.92
CA PHE A 90 4.58 12.13 14.95
C PHE A 90 5.88 12.24 14.14
N LEU A 91 6.33 13.46 13.85
CA LEU A 91 7.51 13.70 13.01
C LEU A 91 8.74 14.12 13.80
N GLY A 92 8.57 14.67 15.02
CA GLY A 92 9.67 15.12 15.86
C GLY A 92 10.28 14.04 16.75
N GLN A 93 9.56 12.94 17.00
CA GLN A 93 10.06 11.82 17.80
C GLN A 93 10.62 10.72 16.91
N ARG A 94 11.82 10.21 17.24
CA ARG A 94 12.49 9.14 16.50
C ARG A 94 11.67 7.85 16.46
N SER A 95 10.89 7.56 17.49
CA SER A 95 10.05 6.37 17.61
C SER A 95 8.86 6.36 16.64
N THR A 96 8.32 7.52 16.32
CA THR A 96 7.09 7.65 15.51
C THR A 96 7.37 8.13 14.09
N ALA A 97 8.46 8.89 13.87
CA ALA A 97 8.72 9.55 12.59
C ALA A 97 8.80 8.57 11.42
N MET A 98 9.53 7.45 11.57
CA MET A 98 9.67 6.47 10.50
C MET A 98 8.32 5.83 10.15
N GLY A 99 7.54 5.42 11.15
CA GLY A 99 6.20 4.86 10.96
C GLY A 99 5.25 5.84 10.27
N SER A 100 5.30 7.11 10.65
CA SER A 100 4.48 8.18 10.06
C SER A 100 4.79 8.39 8.58
N VAL A 101 6.07 8.39 8.21
CA VAL A 101 6.49 8.48 6.80
C VAL A 101 6.04 7.25 6.01
N ILE A 102 6.18 6.05 6.58
CA ILE A 102 5.73 4.81 5.95
C ILE A 102 4.22 4.85 5.71
N VAL A 103 3.41 5.25 6.69
CA VAL A 103 1.94 5.35 6.54
C VAL A 103 1.56 6.30 5.41
N ALA A 104 2.17 7.48 5.34
CA ALA A 104 1.91 8.45 4.28
C ALA A 104 2.31 7.90 2.89
N SER A 105 3.46 7.23 2.80
CA SER A 105 3.95 6.59 1.57
C SER A 105 3.06 5.45 1.11
N VAL A 106 2.61 4.61 2.04
CA VAL A 106 1.70 3.49 1.75
C VAL A 106 0.36 4.03 1.28
N TRP A 107 -0.23 5.01 1.98
CA TRP A 107 -1.51 5.62 1.62
C TRP A 107 -1.48 6.22 0.20
N ARG A 108 -0.39 6.89 -0.15
CA ARG A 108 -0.27 7.47 -1.50
C ARG A 108 0.02 6.40 -2.56
N GLY A 109 0.78 5.36 -2.22
CA GLY A 109 1.35 4.41 -3.19
C GLY A 109 0.51 3.15 -3.44
N PHE A 110 -0.34 2.71 -2.49
CA PHE A 110 -1.10 1.47 -2.66
C PHE A 110 -2.02 1.45 -3.90
N PRO A 111 -2.59 2.60 -4.38
CA PRO A 111 -3.47 2.55 -5.54
C PRO A 111 -2.75 2.14 -6.83
N PHE A 112 -1.48 2.49 -6.98
CA PHE A 112 -0.66 2.04 -8.10
C PHE A 112 -0.50 0.51 -8.10
N TRP A 113 -0.23 -0.08 -6.94
CA TRP A 113 -0.20 -1.53 -6.78
C TRP A 113 -1.56 -2.18 -7.05
N PHE A 114 -2.61 -1.60 -6.51
CA PHE A 114 -3.98 -2.05 -6.71
C PHE A 114 -4.35 -2.13 -8.20
N VAL A 115 -4.13 -1.05 -8.96
CA VAL A 115 -4.52 -1.02 -10.38
C VAL A 115 -3.64 -1.94 -11.22
N SER A 116 -2.34 -2.01 -10.94
CA SER A 116 -1.41 -2.89 -11.65
C SER A 116 -1.76 -4.36 -11.47
N ILE A 117 -2.01 -4.78 -10.23
CA ILE A 117 -2.40 -6.15 -9.89
C ILE A 117 -3.79 -6.46 -10.44
N LEU A 118 -4.75 -5.53 -10.35
CA LEU A 118 -6.09 -5.74 -10.88
C LEU A 118 -6.09 -5.93 -12.40
N ALA A 119 -5.28 -5.16 -13.12
CA ALA A 119 -5.12 -5.33 -14.57
C ALA A 119 -4.50 -6.69 -14.91
N ALA A 120 -3.49 -7.09 -14.15
CA ALA A 120 -2.87 -8.41 -14.31
C ALA A 120 -3.85 -9.55 -14.02
N LEU A 121 -4.65 -9.47 -12.96
CA LEU A 121 -5.69 -10.46 -12.64
C LEU A 121 -6.72 -10.61 -13.76
N GLN A 122 -7.06 -9.51 -14.44
CA GLN A 122 -8.02 -9.54 -15.55
C GLN A 122 -7.45 -10.18 -16.82
N SER A 123 -6.14 -10.26 -16.95
CA SER A 123 -5.46 -10.88 -18.10
C SER A 123 -5.17 -12.38 -17.91
N VAL A 124 -5.37 -12.93 -16.69
CA VAL A 124 -5.16 -14.35 -16.45
C VAL A 124 -6.25 -15.17 -17.16
N PRO A 125 -5.87 -16.11 -18.03
CA PRO A 125 -6.84 -16.97 -18.73
C PRO A 125 -7.69 -17.79 -17.76
N LYS A 126 -9.00 -17.84 -17.98
CA LYS A 126 -9.93 -18.60 -17.13
C LYS A 126 -9.67 -20.09 -17.18
N GLU A 127 -9.17 -20.56 -18.29
CA GLU A 127 -8.83 -21.95 -18.56
C GLU A 127 -7.81 -22.51 -17.55
N LEU A 128 -6.92 -21.67 -17.05
CA LEU A 128 -5.96 -22.06 -16.00
C LEU A 128 -6.67 -22.38 -14.67
N TYR A 129 -7.68 -21.61 -14.34
CA TYR A 129 -8.48 -21.86 -13.13
C TYR A 129 -9.38 -23.09 -13.30
N GLU A 130 -9.96 -23.25 -14.48
CA GLU A 130 -10.82 -24.40 -14.82
C GLU A 130 -10.01 -25.70 -14.80
N ALA A 131 -8.82 -25.72 -15.40
CA ALA A 131 -7.92 -26.85 -15.35
C ALA A 131 -7.54 -27.23 -13.91
N ALA A 132 -7.18 -26.22 -13.10
CA ALA A 132 -6.84 -26.46 -11.70
C ALA A 132 -8.04 -27.00 -10.88
N ILE A 133 -9.28 -26.63 -11.23
CA ILE A 133 -10.49 -27.19 -10.59
C ILE A 133 -10.67 -28.66 -10.99
N VAL A 134 -10.48 -29.00 -12.26
CA VAL A 134 -10.54 -30.38 -12.75
C VAL A 134 -9.52 -31.26 -12.07
N ASP A 135 -8.31 -30.71 -11.81
CA ASP A 135 -7.24 -31.37 -11.05
C ASP A 135 -7.51 -31.46 -9.53
N GLY A 136 -8.67 -30.98 -9.06
CA GLY A 136 -9.08 -31.06 -7.67
C GLY A 136 -8.46 -29.99 -6.75
N ALA A 137 -7.85 -28.93 -7.30
CA ALA A 137 -7.24 -27.87 -6.52
C ALA A 137 -8.29 -27.04 -5.79
N ASN A 138 -8.10 -26.88 -4.47
CA ASN A 138 -8.91 -25.96 -3.65
C ASN A 138 -8.55 -24.50 -3.91
N ALA A 139 -9.30 -23.54 -3.31
CA ALA A 139 -9.10 -22.10 -3.53
C ALA A 139 -7.69 -21.62 -3.13
N TRP A 140 -7.14 -22.16 -2.04
CA TRP A 140 -5.80 -21.82 -1.57
C TRP A 140 -4.70 -22.31 -2.53
N GLN A 141 -4.86 -23.55 -3.05
CA GLN A 141 -3.95 -24.12 -4.03
C GLN A 141 -4.00 -23.34 -5.36
N ARG A 142 -5.21 -22.96 -5.83
CA ARG A 142 -5.36 -22.10 -7.02
C ARG A 142 -4.70 -20.73 -6.83
N PHE A 143 -4.84 -20.12 -5.64
CA PHE A 143 -4.20 -18.86 -5.34
C PHE A 143 -2.68 -18.95 -5.48
N TRP A 144 -2.05 -19.95 -4.88
CA TRP A 144 -0.59 -20.08 -4.90
C TRP A 144 -0.01 -20.66 -6.20
N ASN A 145 -0.75 -21.54 -6.89
CA ASN A 145 -0.23 -22.24 -8.06
C ASN A 145 -0.67 -21.61 -9.39
N VAL A 146 -1.73 -20.79 -9.39
CA VAL A 146 -2.22 -20.12 -10.60
C VAL A 146 -2.11 -18.61 -10.46
N THR A 147 -2.75 -18.03 -9.42
CA THR A 147 -2.86 -16.58 -9.28
C THR A 147 -1.50 -15.92 -9.04
N ILE A 148 -0.78 -16.31 -8.00
CA ILE A 148 0.50 -15.69 -7.65
C ILE A 148 1.54 -15.84 -8.77
N PRO A 149 1.78 -17.01 -9.37
CA PRO A 149 2.72 -17.14 -10.48
C PRO A 149 2.35 -16.27 -11.69
N SER A 150 1.06 -16.17 -12.02
CA SER A 150 0.60 -15.32 -13.12
C SER A 150 0.79 -13.83 -12.86
N LEU A 151 0.75 -13.40 -11.60
CA LEU A 151 0.96 -12.01 -11.18
C LEU A 151 2.44 -11.65 -11.02
N MET A 152 3.33 -12.63 -10.89
CA MET A 152 4.73 -12.42 -10.53
C MET A 152 5.45 -11.40 -11.44
N PRO A 153 5.31 -11.43 -12.78
CA PRO A 153 5.95 -10.45 -13.65
C PRO A 153 5.53 -9.01 -13.32
N VAL A 154 4.22 -8.80 -13.07
CA VAL A 154 3.69 -7.48 -12.73
C VAL A 154 4.12 -7.06 -11.31
N ILE A 155 4.14 -7.98 -10.35
CA ILE A 155 4.63 -7.72 -8.99
C ILE A 155 6.09 -7.25 -9.03
N ILE A 156 6.96 -7.92 -9.79
CA ILE A 156 8.37 -7.55 -9.91
C ILE A 156 8.52 -6.14 -10.50
N VAL A 157 7.87 -5.87 -11.63
CA VAL A 157 7.94 -4.55 -12.28
C VAL A 157 7.37 -3.45 -11.38
N THR A 158 6.23 -3.70 -10.74
CA THR A 158 5.60 -2.74 -9.83
C THR A 158 6.48 -2.47 -8.61
N THR A 159 7.14 -3.50 -8.06
CA THR A 159 8.11 -3.35 -6.95
C THR A 159 9.26 -2.44 -7.36
N LEU A 160 9.89 -2.71 -8.51
CA LEU A 160 11.01 -1.90 -9.00
C LEU A 160 10.62 -0.42 -9.19
N LEU A 161 9.49 -0.16 -9.85
CA LEU A 161 9.00 1.20 -10.05
C LEU A 161 8.63 1.88 -8.73
N SER A 162 7.93 1.18 -7.84
CA SER A 162 7.55 1.70 -6.52
C SER A 162 8.77 2.04 -5.67
N SER A 163 9.80 1.19 -5.67
CA SER A 163 11.04 1.42 -4.92
C SER A 163 11.80 2.67 -5.38
N ILE A 164 11.72 3.01 -6.68
CA ILE A 164 12.33 4.24 -7.22
C ILE A 164 11.56 5.49 -6.77
N TRP A 165 10.24 5.39 -6.62
CA TRP A 165 9.37 6.53 -6.31
C TRP A 165 9.09 6.73 -4.81
N THR A 166 9.47 5.76 -3.97
CA THR A 166 9.32 5.82 -2.51
C THR A 166 10.49 6.51 -1.85
#